data_abb181d698a3f269005eb430b4fc6496
#
_entry.id   abb181d698a3f269005eb430b4fc6496
#
_cell.length_a   1.000
_cell.length_b   1.000
_cell.length_c   1.000
_cell.angle_alpha   90.00
_cell.angle_beta   90.00
_cell.angle_gamma   90.00
#
_symmetry.space_group_name_H-M   'P 1'
#
loop_
_entity.id
_entity.type
_entity.pdbx_description
1 polymer ?
#
loop_
_entity_poly.entity_id
_entity_poly.type
_entity_poly.pdbx_seq_one_letter_code
_entity_poly.pdbx_strand_id
1 'polypeptide(L)'
;MKRTQLLPQKNLAQTCAKCHSDAGFLSRHQIPVAHPVESYEQSVHGRAIAAGSGQAANCNNCHGNHDIQPAREAESRVNHWRVSQTCAQCHKEIAKTYEESIHGVAVKSGVKDSPVCTDCHGEHLILGPKNPASPVNAANVSAETCGRCHASARMAKLYDLPADRVPSYADSYHGLALKGGKMTAANCASCHGVHNIFRSADARSTVNTANLGKTCGQCHKGADEARYAIGPIHVQTGAGPNHPVVKWIRWTYWVLIPMTLGFMLLHNLLDLLTKLIRRRPRHESSEVALRMNLQFRIAHWGIMASFPTLVVTGFALKYPDSWWARPLLMWESNAGVRGGLHRVAAIVMLLATAYHFIHLAMKKRDRAFVWAMLPGIKDATDMVHVFAYNLGFTKKEPTFAKFNYAEKMEYWAFMWGTVVMALSGFMLWFNNFSLRHFPKWVSDAATAVHWYEALLATFSILIWHFYLVIFDPMVYPMDTAWLNGKIPADHYRHSRPEYFRTLKRAGLVELPSELSGYEDEQGTAVTSGNDPSGKT
;
A
#
# COMPACT_ATOMS: atom_id res chain seq x y z
N MET A 1 -35.82 -46.41 -45.83
CA MET A 1 -35.19 -45.85 -44.60
C MET A 1 -34.58 -44.50 -44.94
N LYS A 2 -35.17 -43.38 -44.54
CA LYS A 2 -34.58 -42.05 -44.67
C LYS A 2 -33.39 -42.00 -43.73
N ARG A 3 -32.16 -41.76 -44.24
CA ARG A 3 -30.99 -41.47 -43.41
C ARG A 3 -31.35 -40.28 -42.54
N THR A 4 -31.40 -40.52 -41.23
CA THR A 4 -31.52 -39.48 -40.24
C THR A 4 -30.28 -38.61 -40.40
N GLN A 5 -30.39 -37.40 -40.94
CA GLN A 5 -29.31 -36.45 -41.00
C GLN A 5 -28.94 -36.13 -39.56
N LEU A 6 -27.74 -36.56 -39.12
CA LEU A 6 -27.16 -36.14 -37.85
C LEU A 6 -27.09 -34.60 -37.87
N LEU A 7 -27.70 -33.97 -36.90
CA LEU A 7 -27.62 -32.52 -36.75
C LEU A 7 -26.14 -32.10 -36.66
N PRO A 8 -25.68 -31.15 -37.47
CA PRO A 8 -24.33 -30.63 -37.34
C PRO A 8 -24.09 -30.16 -35.90
N GLN A 9 -22.96 -30.47 -35.31
CA GLN A 9 -22.62 -30.10 -33.91
C GLN A 9 -22.86 -28.63 -33.63
N LYS A 10 -22.58 -27.73 -34.59
CA LYS A 10 -22.81 -26.28 -34.50
C LYS A 10 -24.27 -25.88 -34.32
N ASN A 11 -25.23 -26.73 -34.66
CA ASN A 11 -26.66 -26.41 -34.57
C ASN A 11 -27.32 -27.03 -33.32
N LEU A 12 -26.58 -27.78 -32.51
CA LEU A 12 -27.16 -28.47 -31.36
C LEU A 12 -27.58 -27.46 -30.25
N ALA A 13 -26.74 -26.47 -29.97
CA ALA A 13 -27.07 -25.42 -28.98
C ALA A 13 -28.37 -24.68 -29.37
N GLN A 14 -28.53 -24.36 -30.66
CA GLN A 14 -29.75 -23.70 -31.17
C GLN A 14 -30.97 -24.60 -31.07
N THR A 15 -30.83 -25.91 -31.15
CA THR A 15 -31.94 -26.84 -30.90
C THR A 15 -32.38 -26.79 -29.45
N CYS A 16 -31.46 -26.79 -28.51
CA CYS A 16 -31.75 -26.66 -27.07
C CYS A 16 -32.31 -25.27 -26.74
N ALA A 17 -31.86 -24.24 -27.44
CA ALA A 17 -32.27 -22.86 -27.25
C ALA A 17 -33.78 -22.63 -27.43
N LYS A 18 -34.44 -23.42 -28.31
CA LYS A 18 -35.89 -23.32 -28.53
C LYS A 18 -36.71 -23.39 -27.26
N CYS A 19 -36.22 -24.08 -26.25
CA CYS A 19 -36.85 -24.14 -24.94
C CYS A 19 -36.01 -23.43 -23.85
N HIS A 20 -34.69 -23.62 -23.88
CA HIS A 20 -33.79 -23.16 -22.81
C HIS A 20 -33.37 -21.69 -22.93
N SER A 21 -33.79 -20.95 -23.97
CA SER A 21 -33.72 -19.48 -24.04
C SER A 21 -35.11 -18.80 -23.81
N ASP A 22 -36.17 -19.58 -23.61
CA ASP A 22 -37.51 -19.06 -23.30
C ASP A 22 -37.64 -18.88 -21.78
N ALA A 23 -37.70 -17.62 -21.33
CA ALA A 23 -37.84 -17.29 -19.91
C ALA A 23 -39.12 -17.84 -19.28
N GLY A 24 -40.23 -17.92 -20.07
CA GLY A 24 -41.49 -18.50 -19.64
C GLY A 24 -41.39 -20.02 -19.46
N PHE A 25 -40.66 -20.70 -20.33
CA PHE A 25 -40.37 -22.12 -20.20
C PHE A 25 -39.52 -22.40 -18.96
N LEU A 26 -38.42 -21.66 -18.79
CA LEU A 26 -37.50 -21.80 -17.64
C LEU A 26 -38.27 -21.59 -16.32
N SER A 27 -39.11 -20.59 -16.23
CA SER A 27 -39.92 -20.29 -15.03
C SER A 27 -40.95 -21.39 -14.74
N ARG A 28 -41.71 -21.83 -15.74
CA ARG A 28 -42.75 -22.89 -15.57
C ARG A 28 -42.12 -24.21 -15.09
N HIS A 29 -40.91 -24.52 -15.53
CA HIS A 29 -40.23 -25.76 -15.20
C HIS A 29 -39.20 -25.61 -14.05
N GLN A 30 -39.22 -24.44 -13.36
CA GLN A 30 -38.33 -24.16 -12.22
C GLN A 30 -36.87 -24.45 -12.52
N ILE A 31 -36.39 -24.11 -13.72
CA ILE A 31 -35.00 -24.26 -14.12
C ILE A 31 -34.21 -23.10 -13.52
N PRO A 32 -33.25 -23.34 -12.60
CA PRO A 32 -32.62 -22.27 -11.82
C PRO A 32 -31.56 -21.46 -12.58
N VAL A 33 -31.20 -21.88 -13.78
CA VAL A 33 -30.14 -21.26 -14.59
C VAL A 33 -30.75 -20.31 -15.60
N ALA A 34 -30.44 -19.02 -15.45
CA ALA A 34 -30.83 -18.00 -16.43
C ALA A 34 -29.86 -18.04 -17.64
N HIS A 35 -30.43 -17.95 -18.84
CA HIS A 35 -29.68 -17.84 -20.11
C HIS A 35 -28.55 -18.89 -20.31
N PRO A 36 -28.81 -20.21 -20.14
CA PRO A 36 -27.76 -21.23 -20.22
C PRO A 36 -27.15 -21.34 -21.61
N VAL A 37 -27.92 -21.11 -22.65
CA VAL A 37 -27.45 -21.22 -24.05
C VAL A 37 -26.56 -20.04 -24.40
N GLU A 38 -26.99 -18.82 -24.11
CA GLU A 38 -26.21 -17.60 -24.34
C GLU A 38 -24.88 -17.62 -23.55
N SER A 39 -24.92 -18.12 -22.32
CA SER A 39 -23.72 -18.33 -21.49
C SER A 39 -22.78 -19.36 -22.11
N TYR A 40 -23.31 -20.47 -22.57
CA TYR A 40 -22.53 -21.51 -23.25
C TYR A 40 -21.89 -20.98 -24.54
N GLU A 41 -22.62 -20.24 -25.39
CA GLU A 41 -22.09 -19.68 -26.64
C GLU A 41 -20.89 -18.73 -26.39
N GLN A 42 -20.88 -18.04 -25.27
CA GLN A 42 -19.76 -17.19 -24.84
C GLN A 42 -18.62 -17.96 -24.18
N SER A 43 -18.79 -19.22 -23.83
CA SER A 43 -17.78 -20.07 -23.20
C SER A 43 -16.66 -20.45 -24.17
N VAL A 44 -15.57 -21.01 -23.63
CA VAL A 44 -14.48 -21.57 -24.46
C VAL A 44 -14.96 -22.70 -25.35
N HIS A 45 -15.93 -23.51 -24.88
CA HIS A 45 -16.49 -24.62 -25.64
C HIS A 45 -17.39 -24.10 -26.76
N GLY A 46 -18.33 -23.20 -26.47
CA GLY A 46 -19.24 -22.64 -27.47
C GLY A 46 -18.50 -21.89 -28.57
N ARG A 47 -17.50 -21.07 -28.21
CA ARG A 47 -16.65 -20.37 -29.19
C ARG A 47 -15.85 -21.34 -30.06
N ALA A 48 -15.33 -22.41 -29.49
CA ALA A 48 -14.58 -23.40 -30.24
C ALA A 48 -15.51 -24.12 -31.24
N ILE A 49 -16.74 -24.47 -30.86
CA ILE A 49 -17.75 -25.02 -31.77
C ILE A 49 -18.07 -24.03 -32.90
N ALA A 50 -18.33 -22.76 -32.56
CA ALA A 50 -18.59 -21.72 -33.55
C ALA A 50 -17.43 -21.53 -34.53
N ALA A 51 -16.19 -21.70 -34.07
CA ALA A 51 -14.97 -21.69 -34.90
C ALA A 51 -14.75 -22.97 -35.69
N GLY A 52 -15.67 -23.95 -35.64
CA GLY A 52 -15.62 -25.19 -36.41
C GLY A 52 -14.91 -26.37 -35.74
N SER A 53 -14.59 -26.32 -34.46
CA SER A 53 -14.01 -27.45 -33.73
C SER A 53 -15.03 -28.58 -33.62
N GLY A 54 -14.69 -29.75 -34.14
CA GLY A 54 -15.46 -30.98 -33.97
C GLY A 54 -15.21 -31.72 -32.66
N GLN A 55 -14.30 -31.23 -31.81
CA GLN A 55 -13.89 -31.90 -30.56
C GLN A 55 -14.33 -31.15 -29.31
N ALA A 56 -14.74 -29.90 -29.45
CA ALA A 56 -15.20 -29.12 -28.28
C ALA A 56 -16.52 -29.66 -27.73
N ALA A 57 -16.69 -29.59 -26.41
CA ALA A 57 -17.87 -30.10 -25.74
C ALA A 57 -19.12 -29.29 -26.14
N ASN A 58 -20.21 -30.00 -26.34
CA ASN A 58 -21.53 -29.47 -26.65
C ASN A 58 -22.53 -29.82 -25.51
N CYS A 59 -23.76 -29.32 -25.56
CA CYS A 59 -24.77 -29.55 -24.53
C CYS A 59 -24.92 -31.05 -24.19
N ASN A 60 -24.98 -31.89 -25.18
CA ASN A 60 -25.16 -33.34 -24.99
C ASN A 60 -23.93 -34.06 -24.41
N ASN A 61 -22.73 -33.52 -24.56
CA ASN A 61 -21.54 -34.11 -23.94
C ASN A 61 -21.60 -34.00 -22.40
N CYS A 62 -22.20 -32.94 -21.90
CA CYS A 62 -22.37 -32.74 -20.47
C CYS A 62 -23.69 -33.34 -19.96
N HIS A 63 -24.81 -33.11 -20.64
CA HIS A 63 -26.14 -33.47 -20.16
C HIS A 63 -26.65 -34.84 -20.62
N GLY A 64 -26.00 -35.44 -21.60
CA GLY A 64 -26.51 -36.64 -22.25
C GLY A 64 -27.43 -36.34 -23.43
N ASN A 65 -28.02 -37.40 -24.03
CA ASN A 65 -28.91 -37.27 -25.20
C ASN A 65 -30.37 -37.62 -24.84
N HIS A 66 -30.59 -38.92 -24.54
CA HIS A 66 -31.92 -39.44 -24.20
C HIS A 66 -32.09 -39.67 -22.69
N ASP A 67 -31.03 -39.50 -21.95
CA ASP A 67 -30.87 -39.73 -20.51
C ASP A 67 -30.64 -38.43 -19.75
N ILE A 68 -31.16 -37.31 -20.26
CA ILE A 68 -31.04 -35.99 -19.62
C ILE A 68 -31.85 -35.96 -18.31
N GLN A 69 -31.17 -35.73 -17.20
CA GLN A 69 -31.75 -35.67 -15.87
C GLN A 69 -31.40 -34.35 -15.16
N PRO A 70 -32.26 -33.87 -14.25
CA PRO A 70 -31.93 -32.74 -13.39
C PRO A 70 -30.66 -32.95 -12.61
N ALA A 71 -29.87 -31.90 -12.37
CA ALA A 71 -28.58 -31.97 -11.65
C ALA A 71 -28.69 -32.57 -10.24
N ARG A 72 -29.87 -32.49 -9.59
CA ARG A 72 -30.13 -33.06 -8.26
C ARG A 72 -30.20 -34.59 -8.26
N GLU A 73 -30.50 -35.22 -9.39
CA GLU A 73 -30.62 -36.67 -9.49
C GLU A 73 -29.23 -37.34 -9.50
N ALA A 74 -29.09 -38.39 -8.71
CA ALA A 74 -27.78 -39.08 -8.52
C ALA A 74 -27.20 -39.61 -9.83
N GLU A 75 -28.05 -40.03 -10.79
CA GLU A 75 -27.63 -40.57 -12.08
C GLU A 75 -27.35 -39.48 -13.12
N SER A 76 -27.66 -38.23 -12.85
CA SER A 76 -27.39 -37.13 -13.77
C SER A 76 -25.90 -36.95 -13.97
N ARG A 77 -25.47 -36.78 -15.24
CA ARG A 77 -24.08 -36.52 -15.60
C ARG A 77 -23.53 -35.20 -15.03
N VAL A 78 -24.40 -34.26 -14.76
CA VAL A 78 -24.08 -32.95 -14.18
C VAL A 78 -24.37 -32.90 -12.67
N ASN A 79 -24.64 -34.05 -12.06
CA ASN A 79 -24.74 -34.15 -10.61
C ASN A 79 -23.37 -33.88 -9.97
N HIS A 80 -23.34 -33.20 -8.82
CA HIS A 80 -22.12 -32.85 -8.09
C HIS A 80 -21.11 -34.01 -7.98
N TRP A 81 -21.59 -35.20 -7.69
CA TRP A 81 -20.73 -36.39 -7.52
C TRP A 81 -20.18 -36.96 -8.83
N ARG A 82 -20.74 -36.55 -9.98
CA ARG A 82 -20.39 -37.07 -11.30
C ARG A 82 -19.71 -36.06 -12.23
N VAL A 83 -19.71 -34.77 -11.87
CA VAL A 83 -19.13 -33.68 -12.70
C VAL A 83 -17.70 -33.97 -13.12
N SER A 84 -16.85 -34.46 -12.20
CA SER A 84 -15.45 -34.77 -12.55
C SER A 84 -15.36 -35.87 -13.62
N GLN A 85 -16.20 -36.91 -13.58
CA GLN A 85 -16.25 -37.97 -14.56
C GLN A 85 -16.76 -37.46 -15.91
N THR A 86 -17.72 -36.54 -15.90
CA THR A 86 -18.23 -35.92 -17.13
C THR A 86 -17.16 -35.08 -17.81
N CYS A 87 -16.42 -34.26 -17.07
CA CYS A 87 -15.29 -33.51 -17.60
C CYS A 87 -14.13 -34.44 -18.07
N ALA A 88 -13.91 -35.55 -17.38
CA ALA A 88 -12.87 -36.52 -17.68
C ALA A 88 -13.03 -37.19 -19.07
N GLN A 89 -14.21 -37.15 -19.69
CA GLN A 89 -14.40 -37.65 -21.04
C GLN A 89 -13.39 -37.03 -22.04
N CYS A 90 -13.03 -35.76 -21.82
CA CYS A 90 -12.07 -35.03 -22.63
C CYS A 90 -10.83 -34.59 -21.83
N HIS A 91 -10.99 -34.19 -20.56
CA HIS A 91 -9.93 -33.66 -19.71
C HIS A 91 -9.37 -34.71 -18.74
N LYS A 92 -8.98 -35.88 -19.26
CA LYS A 92 -8.59 -37.09 -18.49
C LYS A 92 -7.49 -36.83 -17.47
N GLU A 93 -6.38 -36.22 -17.89
CA GLU A 93 -5.22 -35.99 -17.00
C GLU A 93 -5.51 -34.95 -15.90
N ILE A 94 -6.29 -33.94 -16.25
CA ILE A 94 -6.70 -32.92 -15.30
C ILE A 94 -7.64 -33.52 -14.26
N ALA A 95 -8.62 -34.31 -14.69
CA ALA A 95 -9.55 -34.99 -13.79
C ALA A 95 -8.83 -35.95 -12.85
N LYS A 96 -7.87 -36.75 -13.35
CA LYS A 96 -7.03 -37.60 -12.51
C LYS A 96 -6.27 -36.82 -11.45
N THR A 97 -5.62 -35.71 -11.85
CA THR A 97 -4.88 -34.85 -10.94
C THR A 97 -5.79 -34.24 -9.86
N TYR A 98 -7.00 -33.81 -10.26
CA TYR A 98 -7.99 -33.29 -9.33
C TYR A 98 -8.46 -34.37 -8.35
N GLU A 99 -8.74 -35.58 -8.83
CA GLU A 99 -9.22 -36.69 -7.99
C GLU A 99 -8.23 -37.12 -6.89
N GLU A 100 -6.92 -36.91 -7.13
CA GLU A 100 -5.86 -37.13 -6.14
C GLU A 100 -5.72 -35.94 -5.16
N SER A 101 -6.27 -34.78 -5.49
CA SER A 101 -6.19 -33.57 -4.65
C SER A 101 -7.03 -33.71 -3.37
N ILE A 102 -6.78 -32.80 -2.41
CA ILE A 102 -7.59 -32.75 -1.16
C ILE A 102 -9.08 -32.56 -1.47
N HIS A 103 -9.43 -31.79 -2.49
CA HIS A 103 -10.81 -31.54 -2.90
C HIS A 103 -11.44 -32.79 -3.52
N GLY A 104 -10.76 -33.44 -4.46
CA GLY A 104 -11.25 -34.65 -5.08
C GLY A 104 -11.40 -35.82 -4.11
N VAL A 105 -10.43 -35.99 -3.19
CA VAL A 105 -10.52 -36.99 -2.11
C VAL A 105 -11.72 -36.70 -1.19
N ALA A 106 -11.96 -35.43 -0.84
CA ALA A 106 -13.09 -35.06 0.00
C ALA A 106 -14.44 -35.33 -0.68
N VAL A 107 -14.56 -35.04 -2.00
CA VAL A 107 -15.76 -35.38 -2.79
C VAL A 107 -15.98 -36.90 -2.79
N LYS A 108 -14.94 -37.69 -3.07
CA LYS A 108 -15.02 -39.18 -3.02
C LYS A 108 -15.42 -39.71 -1.64
N SER A 109 -15.08 -38.98 -0.58
CA SER A 109 -15.45 -39.31 0.80
C SER A 109 -16.86 -38.82 1.19
N GLY A 110 -17.64 -38.25 0.27
CA GLY A 110 -19.01 -37.81 0.51
C GLY A 110 -19.15 -36.40 1.09
N VAL A 111 -18.10 -35.56 1.03
CA VAL A 111 -18.16 -34.16 1.48
C VAL A 111 -18.82 -33.30 0.41
N LYS A 112 -20.09 -32.96 0.59
CA LYS A 112 -20.90 -32.21 -0.38
C LYS A 112 -20.40 -30.78 -0.63
N ASP A 113 -19.84 -30.14 0.37
CA ASP A 113 -19.33 -28.76 0.26
C ASP A 113 -17.92 -28.68 -0.37
N SER A 114 -17.30 -29.84 -0.70
CA SER A 114 -16.01 -29.84 -1.41
C SER A 114 -16.20 -29.47 -2.87
N PRO A 115 -15.40 -28.53 -3.42
CA PRO A 115 -15.63 -28.02 -4.76
C PRO A 115 -15.31 -29.03 -5.85
N VAL A 116 -16.14 -29.06 -6.90
CA VAL A 116 -15.92 -29.80 -8.13
C VAL A 116 -15.52 -28.86 -9.28
N CYS A 117 -15.34 -29.39 -10.48
CA CYS A 117 -14.83 -28.59 -11.63
C CYS A 117 -15.65 -27.31 -11.86
N THR A 118 -16.98 -27.41 -11.80
CA THR A 118 -17.88 -26.28 -12.04
C THR A 118 -17.85 -25.20 -10.96
N ASP A 119 -17.47 -25.55 -9.74
CA ASP A 119 -17.36 -24.57 -8.65
C ASP A 119 -16.22 -23.57 -8.86
N CYS A 120 -15.18 -23.99 -9.59
CA CYS A 120 -14.04 -23.15 -9.93
C CYS A 120 -14.18 -22.50 -11.32
N HIS A 121 -14.67 -23.27 -12.30
CA HIS A 121 -14.69 -22.85 -13.71
C HIS A 121 -16.03 -22.28 -14.18
N GLY A 122 -17.09 -22.40 -13.39
CA GLY A 122 -18.46 -22.12 -13.79
C GLY A 122 -19.09 -23.29 -14.54
N GLU A 123 -20.38 -23.18 -14.81
CA GLU A 123 -21.17 -24.24 -15.45
C GLU A 123 -21.28 -24.05 -16.97
N HIS A 124 -22.07 -23.06 -17.41
CA HIS A 124 -22.29 -22.78 -18.82
C HIS A 124 -21.33 -21.73 -19.38
N LEU A 125 -20.99 -20.71 -18.60
CA LEU A 125 -20.04 -19.68 -18.97
C LEU A 125 -18.62 -20.06 -18.51
N ILE A 126 -18.07 -21.13 -19.07
CA ILE A 126 -16.68 -21.56 -18.79
C ILE A 126 -15.74 -20.67 -19.58
N LEU A 127 -15.04 -19.75 -18.89
CA LEU A 127 -14.10 -18.82 -19.49
C LEU A 127 -12.66 -19.27 -19.28
N GLY A 128 -11.80 -18.99 -20.26
CA GLY A 128 -10.37 -19.28 -20.15
C GLY A 128 -9.68 -18.37 -19.11
N PRO A 129 -8.56 -18.79 -18.51
CA PRO A 129 -7.89 -18.07 -17.41
C PRO A 129 -7.35 -16.70 -17.80
N LYS A 130 -7.17 -16.43 -19.09
CA LYS A 130 -6.75 -15.11 -19.59
C LYS A 130 -7.91 -14.11 -19.71
N ASN A 131 -9.15 -14.56 -19.65
CA ASN A 131 -10.31 -13.67 -19.70
C ASN A 131 -10.47 -12.98 -18.35
N PRO A 132 -10.53 -11.64 -18.28
CA PRO A 132 -10.68 -10.92 -17.00
C PRO A 132 -11.94 -11.29 -16.22
N ALA A 133 -13.03 -11.71 -16.90
CA ALA A 133 -14.26 -12.15 -16.27
C ALA A 133 -14.23 -13.61 -15.80
N SER A 134 -13.16 -14.36 -16.05
CA SER A 134 -13.06 -15.75 -15.62
C SER A 134 -12.86 -15.85 -14.11
N PRO A 135 -13.60 -16.70 -13.38
CA PRO A 135 -13.35 -16.95 -11.96
C PRO A 135 -11.91 -17.44 -11.69
N VAL A 136 -11.31 -18.14 -12.63
CA VAL A 136 -9.93 -18.65 -12.53
C VAL A 136 -8.89 -17.70 -13.16
N ASN A 137 -9.27 -16.47 -13.48
CA ASN A 137 -8.31 -15.44 -13.85
C ASN A 137 -7.40 -15.11 -12.65
N ALA A 138 -6.16 -14.73 -12.93
CA ALA A 138 -5.18 -14.43 -11.87
C ALA A 138 -5.69 -13.39 -10.86
N ALA A 139 -6.46 -12.39 -11.31
CA ALA A 139 -7.06 -11.36 -10.43
C ALA A 139 -8.16 -11.94 -9.52
N ASN A 140 -8.96 -12.87 -10.02
CA ASN A 140 -10.21 -13.30 -9.37
C ASN A 140 -10.02 -14.56 -8.51
N VAL A 141 -9.05 -15.43 -8.87
CA VAL A 141 -8.91 -16.76 -8.28
C VAL A 141 -8.79 -16.75 -6.76
N SER A 142 -8.11 -15.76 -6.18
CA SER A 142 -7.91 -15.71 -4.73
C SER A 142 -9.15 -15.24 -3.98
N ALA A 143 -9.82 -14.21 -4.45
CA ALA A 143 -10.97 -13.63 -3.78
C ALA A 143 -12.27 -14.34 -4.14
N GLU A 144 -12.52 -14.57 -5.43
CA GLU A 144 -13.80 -15.07 -5.92
C GLU A 144 -13.88 -16.61 -5.92
N THR A 145 -12.80 -17.30 -6.27
CA THR A 145 -12.82 -18.76 -6.36
C THR A 145 -12.43 -19.41 -5.03
N CYS A 146 -11.21 -19.22 -4.58
CA CYS A 146 -10.75 -19.83 -3.33
C CYS A 146 -11.40 -19.18 -2.10
N GLY A 147 -11.48 -17.83 -2.10
CA GLY A 147 -12.00 -17.04 -0.99
C GLY A 147 -13.46 -17.30 -0.68
N ARG A 148 -14.27 -17.63 -1.67
CA ARG A 148 -15.70 -17.95 -1.48
C ARG A 148 -15.92 -19.02 -0.41
N CYS A 149 -15.07 -20.05 -0.35
CA CYS A 149 -15.14 -21.10 0.66
C CYS A 149 -14.16 -20.84 1.81
N HIS A 150 -12.88 -20.55 1.51
CA HIS A 150 -11.82 -20.44 2.51
C HIS A 150 -11.88 -19.16 3.38
N ALA A 151 -12.70 -18.15 3.02
CA ALA A 151 -13.01 -17.02 3.88
C ALA A 151 -14.36 -17.18 4.61
N SER A 152 -15.11 -18.25 4.34
CA SER A 152 -16.43 -18.46 4.93
C SER A 152 -16.31 -18.95 6.38
N ALA A 153 -16.91 -18.20 7.32
CA ALA A 153 -16.97 -18.61 8.73
C ALA A 153 -17.73 -19.94 8.91
N ARG A 154 -18.73 -20.23 8.07
CA ARG A 154 -19.46 -21.50 8.07
C ARG A 154 -18.53 -22.65 7.70
N MET A 155 -17.77 -22.52 6.62
CA MET A 155 -16.84 -23.56 6.16
C MET A 155 -15.70 -23.76 7.14
N ALA A 156 -15.17 -22.67 7.70
CA ALA A 156 -14.16 -22.74 8.75
C ALA A 156 -14.63 -23.57 9.95
N LYS A 157 -15.86 -23.32 10.41
CA LYS A 157 -16.44 -24.04 11.56
C LYS A 157 -16.76 -25.51 11.26
N LEU A 158 -17.28 -25.82 10.04
CA LEU A 158 -17.68 -27.19 9.67
C LEU A 158 -16.50 -28.13 9.42
N TYR A 159 -15.43 -27.61 8.85
CA TYR A 159 -14.31 -28.41 8.34
C TYR A 159 -12.97 -28.08 9.02
N ASP A 160 -12.99 -27.34 10.12
CA ASP A 160 -11.81 -26.90 10.87
C ASP A 160 -10.77 -26.22 9.95
N LEU A 161 -11.27 -25.34 9.06
CA LEU A 161 -10.41 -24.59 8.16
C LEU A 161 -9.94 -23.30 8.83
N PRO A 162 -8.65 -22.94 8.72
CA PRO A 162 -8.17 -21.67 9.26
C PRO A 162 -8.82 -20.47 8.56
N ALA A 163 -9.70 -19.74 9.26
CA ALA A 163 -10.48 -18.61 8.73
C ALA A 163 -9.61 -17.39 8.36
N ASP A 164 -8.37 -17.35 8.83
CA ASP A 164 -7.43 -16.23 8.64
C ASP A 164 -6.62 -16.29 7.33
N ARG A 165 -6.71 -17.37 6.57
CA ARG A 165 -5.83 -17.59 5.41
C ARG A 165 -6.07 -16.59 4.28
N VAL A 166 -7.31 -16.34 3.93
CA VAL A 166 -7.66 -15.40 2.86
C VAL A 166 -7.43 -13.95 3.29
N PRO A 167 -7.90 -13.50 4.47
CA PRO A 167 -7.57 -12.16 4.97
C PRO A 167 -6.06 -11.89 5.08
N SER A 168 -5.29 -12.83 5.60
CA SER A 168 -3.83 -12.67 5.73
C SER A 168 -3.12 -12.59 4.37
N TYR A 169 -3.58 -13.37 3.38
CA TYR A 169 -3.10 -13.23 2.01
C TYR A 169 -3.47 -11.86 1.42
N ALA A 170 -4.72 -11.42 1.58
CA ALA A 170 -5.19 -10.14 1.05
C ALA A 170 -4.40 -8.94 1.59
N ASP A 171 -3.93 -9.02 2.84
CA ASP A 171 -3.07 -8.02 3.49
C ASP A 171 -1.57 -8.17 3.17
N SER A 172 -1.17 -9.27 2.54
CA SER A 172 0.22 -9.49 2.12
C SER A 172 0.59 -8.60 0.94
N TYR A 173 1.90 -8.44 0.71
CA TYR A 173 2.38 -7.74 -0.51
C TYR A 173 1.83 -8.37 -1.79
N HIS A 174 1.75 -9.71 -1.87
CA HIS A 174 1.22 -10.40 -3.05
C HIS A 174 -0.26 -10.07 -3.26
N GLY A 175 -1.08 -10.13 -2.20
CA GLY A 175 -2.50 -9.79 -2.28
C GLY A 175 -2.74 -8.33 -2.64
N LEU A 176 -2.03 -7.40 -2.00
CA LEU A 176 -2.12 -5.97 -2.28
C LEU A 176 -1.66 -5.63 -3.71
N ALA A 177 -0.56 -6.23 -4.16
CA ALA A 177 -0.05 -6.01 -5.51
C ALA A 177 -1.01 -6.56 -6.58
N LEU A 178 -1.62 -7.73 -6.33
CA LEU A 178 -2.61 -8.32 -7.22
C LEU A 178 -3.88 -7.46 -7.30
N LYS A 179 -4.41 -7.00 -6.17
CA LYS A 179 -5.52 -6.03 -6.13
C LYS A 179 -5.17 -4.72 -6.84
N GLY A 180 -3.92 -4.27 -6.74
CA GLY A 180 -3.39 -3.13 -7.46
C GLY A 180 -3.18 -3.37 -8.96
N GLY A 181 -3.59 -4.52 -9.50
CA GLY A 181 -3.52 -4.82 -10.94
C GLY A 181 -2.24 -5.52 -11.41
N LYS A 182 -1.30 -5.85 -10.52
CA LYS A 182 -0.07 -6.55 -10.90
C LYS A 182 -0.32 -8.05 -11.10
N MET A 183 -0.71 -8.44 -12.30
CA MET A 183 -1.08 -9.82 -12.65
C MET A 183 0.06 -10.85 -12.50
N THR A 184 1.30 -10.41 -12.37
CA THR A 184 2.47 -11.27 -12.10
C THR A 184 2.69 -11.53 -10.61
N ALA A 185 1.91 -10.90 -9.72
CA ALA A 185 1.96 -11.19 -8.29
C ALA A 185 1.37 -12.58 -8.01
N ALA A 186 1.98 -13.30 -7.07
CA ALA A 186 1.53 -14.64 -6.72
C ALA A 186 0.11 -14.60 -6.10
N ASN A 187 -0.76 -15.51 -6.54
CA ASN A 187 -2.09 -15.75 -5.98
C ASN A 187 -2.16 -17.11 -5.28
N CYS A 188 -3.31 -17.50 -4.77
CA CYS A 188 -3.48 -18.79 -4.09
C CYS A 188 -3.03 -19.97 -4.96
N ALA A 189 -3.44 -19.99 -6.22
CA ALA A 189 -3.08 -21.06 -7.14
C ALA A 189 -1.58 -21.09 -7.50
N SER A 190 -0.90 -19.94 -7.47
CA SER A 190 0.55 -19.86 -7.72
C SER A 190 1.37 -20.61 -6.67
N CYS A 191 0.87 -20.66 -5.43
CA CYS A 191 1.54 -21.34 -4.33
C CYS A 191 1.00 -22.75 -4.09
N HIS A 192 -0.33 -22.93 -4.11
CA HIS A 192 -0.99 -24.19 -3.74
C HIS A 192 -1.18 -25.16 -4.92
N GLY A 193 -0.89 -24.72 -6.16
CA GLY A 193 -1.24 -25.44 -7.36
C GLY A 193 -2.68 -25.19 -7.80
N VAL A 194 -3.07 -25.79 -8.94
CA VAL A 194 -4.39 -25.56 -9.58
C VAL A 194 -5.32 -26.75 -9.36
N HIS A 195 -4.93 -27.92 -9.85
CA HIS A 195 -5.70 -29.17 -9.73
C HIS A 195 -5.07 -30.16 -8.75
N ASN A 196 -3.78 -30.00 -8.45
CA ASN A 196 -2.97 -30.82 -7.55
C ASN A 196 -2.83 -30.20 -6.15
N ILE A 197 -3.92 -29.72 -5.59
CA ILE A 197 -3.91 -29.08 -4.27
C ILE A 197 -3.85 -30.16 -3.18
N PHE A 198 -2.73 -30.21 -2.44
CA PHE A 198 -2.52 -31.15 -1.34
C PHE A 198 -2.43 -30.40 0.00
N ARG A 199 -2.65 -31.14 1.10
CA ARG A 199 -2.39 -30.60 2.45
C ARG A 199 -0.92 -30.23 2.59
N SER A 200 -0.61 -29.18 3.34
CA SER A 200 0.79 -28.72 3.53
C SER A 200 1.72 -29.79 4.12
N ALA A 201 1.19 -30.73 4.88
CA ALA A 201 1.94 -31.86 5.44
C ALA A 201 2.26 -32.95 4.40
N ASP A 202 1.54 -33.01 3.27
CA ASP A 202 1.81 -33.98 2.19
C ASP A 202 3.10 -33.61 1.44
N ALA A 203 4.01 -34.55 1.26
CA ALA A 203 5.27 -34.33 0.57
C ALA A 203 5.10 -33.88 -0.90
N ARG A 204 3.95 -34.19 -1.53
CA ARG A 204 3.60 -33.74 -2.89
C ARG A 204 3.14 -32.29 -2.95
N SER A 205 2.77 -31.70 -1.80
CA SER A 205 2.25 -30.33 -1.74
C SER A 205 3.33 -29.33 -2.14
N THR A 206 3.00 -28.43 -3.03
CA THR A 206 3.87 -27.31 -3.43
C THR A 206 4.20 -26.37 -2.25
N VAL A 207 3.35 -26.36 -1.21
CA VAL A 207 3.55 -25.58 0.03
C VAL A 207 4.06 -26.42 1.20
N ASN A 208 4.46 -27.66 0.96
CA ASN A 208 5.24 -28.43 1.94
C ASN A 208 6.58 -27.71 2.17
N THR A 209 7.08 -27.74 3.40
CA THR A 209 8.33 -27.05 3.78
C THR A 209 9.51 -27.43 2.88
N ALA A 210 9.60 -28.72 2.48
CA ALA A 210 10.64 -29.22 1.59
C ALA A 210 10.54 -28.67 0.16
N ASN A 211 9.35 -28.22 -0.27
CA ASN A 211 9.10 -27.75 -1.64
C ASN A 211 9.05 -26.22 -1.75
N LEU A 212 9.05 -25.48 -0.63
CA LEU A 212 8.91 -24.02 -0.64
C LEU A 212 10.00 -23.32 -1.45
N GLY A 213 11.25 -23.77 -1.37
CA GLY A 213 12.34 -23.22 -2.18
C GLY A 213 12.04 -23.26 -3.67
N LYS A 214 11.54 -24.41 -4.16
CA LYS A 214 11.14 -24.59 -5.56
C LYS A 214 9.92 -23.73 -5.92
N THR A 215 8.93 -23.67 -5.04
CA THR A 215 7.70 -22.92 -5.29
C THR A 215 7.94 -21.42 -5.31
N CYS A 216 8.62 -20.89 -4.31
CA CYS A 216 8.99 -19.46 -4.26
C CYS A 216 10.02 -19.09 -5.33
N GLY A 217 10.96 -20.00 -5.62
CA GLY A 217 12.02 -19.82 -6.61
C GLY A 217 11.55 -19.64 -8.05
N GLN A 218 10.31 -20.01 -8.37
CA GLN A 218 9.70 -19.74 -9.70
C GLN A 218 9.69 -18.23 -10.02
N CYS A 219 9.46 -17.39 -9.01
CA CYS A 219 9.43 -15.95 -9.15
C CYS A 219 10.62 -15.26 -8.47
N HIS A 220 11.06 -15.76 -7.31
CA HIS A 220 12.16 -15.22 -6.53
C HIS A 220 13.47 -15.96 -6.87
N LYS A 221 14.11 -15.59 -7.98
CA LYS A 221 15.37 -16.20 -8.42
C LYS A 221 16.46 -16.09 -7.35
N GLY A 222 17.11 -17.20 -7.04
CA GLY A 222 18.14 -17.29 -6.01
C GLY A 222 17.59 -17.46 -4.60
N ALA A 223 16.32 -17.80 -4.45
CA ALA A 223 15.72 -18.23 -3.20
C ALA A 223 16.38 -19.55 -2.76
N ASP A 224 17.04 -19.49 -1.61
CA ASP A 224 17.65 -20.66 -0.97
C ASP A 224 16.56 -21.48 -0.26
N GLU A 225 16.51 -22.80 -0.51
CA GLU A 225 15.51 -23.69 0.08
C GLU A 225 15.43 -23.59 1.61
N ALA A 226 16.59 -23.51 2.27
CA ALA A 226 16.66 -23.41 3.73
C ALA A 226 16.03 -22.12 4.30
N ARG A 227 16.00 -21.02 3.54
CA ARG A 227 15.54 -19.71 4.02
C ARG A 227 14.07 -19.43 3.75
N TYR A 228 13.51 -20.03 2.69
CA TYR A 228 12.07 -19.93 2.42
C TYR A 228 11.24 -20.95 3.22
N ALA A 229 11.89 -21.97 3.77
CA ALA A 229 11.24 -22.94 4.66
C ALA A 229 10.84 -22.37 6.03
N ILE A 230 11.21 -21.12 6.35
CA ILE A 230 11.06 -20.53 7.68
C ILE A 230 9.72 -19.80 7.79
N GLY A 231 8.66 -20.56 8.04
CA GLY A 231 7.39 -20.07 8.57
C GLY A 231 6.26 -19.88 7.55
N PRO A 232 5.01 -19.86 8.04
CA PRO A 232 3.82 -19.72 7.21
C PRO A 232 3.77 -18.35 6.56
N ILE A 233 3.43 -18.31 5.27
CA ILE A 233 3.22 -17.06 4.50
C ILE A 233 1.91 -16.38 4.95
N HIS A 234 0.93 -17.18 5.39
CA HIS A 234 -0.30 -16.71 6.00
C HIS A 234 -0.04 -16.26 7.44
N VAL A 235 0.55 -15.10 7.59
CA VAL A 235 0.73 -14.47 8.89
C VAL A 235 -0.19 -13.27 8.93
N GLN A 236 -1.22 -13.34 9.76
CA GLN A 236 -2.07 -12.18 9.99
C GLN A 236 -1.23 -11.00 10.43
N THR A 237 -1.44 -9.87 9.80
CA THR A 237 -0.90 -8.59 10.24
C THR A 237 -1.42 -8.18 11.64
N GLY A 238 -2.36 -8.90 12.21
CA GLY A 238 -2.96 -8.64 13.51
C GLY A 238 -2.94 -9.75 14.57
N ALA A 239 -2.91 -11.04 14.25
CA ALA A 239 -3.19 -12.10 15.23
C ALA A 239 -2.43 -13.44 15.09
N GLY A 240 -1.51 -13.60 14.12
CA GLY A 240 -0.75 -14.85 13.94
C GLY A 240 0.48 -14.96 14.86
N PRO A 241 1.20 -16.11 14.89
CA PRO A 241 2.45 -16.28 15.61
C PRO A 241 3.56 -15.47 14.95
N ASN A 242 3.47 -14.14 15.10
CA ASN A 242 4.49 -13.22 14.64
C ASN A 242 5.73 -13.36 15.52
N HIS A 243 6.89 -13.25 14.90
CA HIS A 243 8.14 -13.15 15.65
C HIS A 243 8.01 -12.07 16.75
N PRO A 244 8.51 -12.31 17.98
CA PRO A 244 8.34 -11.39 19.10
C PRO A 244 8.72 -9.94 18.76
N VAL A 245 9.79 -9.74 18.00
CA VAL A 245 10.24 -8.42 17.55
C VAL A 245 9.16 -7.69 16.74
N VAL A 246 8.46 -8.38 15.83
CA VAL A 246 7.38 -7.77 15.04
C VAL A 246 6.20 -7.37 15.91
N LYS A 247 5.88 -8.19 16.93
CA LYS A 247 4.83 -7.84 17.93
C LYS A 247 5.21 -6.59 18.72
N TRP A 248 6.46 -6.50 19.18
CA TRP A 248 6.97 -5.33 19.90
C TRP A 248 6.96 -4.07 19.04
N ILE A 249 7.39 -4.15 17.78
CA ILE A 249 7.33 -3.03 16.83
C ILE A 249 5.89 -2.51 16.72
N ARG A 250 4.92 -3.39 16.48
CA ARG A 250 3.52 -3.01 16.36
C ARG A 250 2.98 -2.38 17.63
N TRP A 251 3.23 -2.99 18.78
CA TRP A 251 2.80 -2.45 20.07
C TRP A 251 3.40 -1.07 20.32
N THR A 252 4.69 -0.89 20.04
CA THR A 252 5.38 0.40 20.16
C THR A 252 4.69 1.48 19.33
N TYR A 253 4.42 1.22 18.05
CA TYR A 253 3.73 2.20 17.21
C TYR A 253 2.25 2.40 17.59
N TRP A 254 1.58 1.39 18.10
CA TRP A 254 0.22 1.51 18.63
C TRP A 254 0.11 2.48 19.81
N VAL A 255 1.16 2.59 20.59
CA VAL A 255 1.27 3.56 21.68
C VAL A 255 1.85 4.89 21.18
N LEU A 256 2.92 4.83 20.40
CA LEU A 256 3.66 6.01 19.93
C LEU A 256 2.80 6.93 19.06
N ILE A 257 2.07 6.39 18.10
CA ILE A 257 1.26 7.20 17.17
C ILE A 257 0.19 8.00 17.91
N PRO A 258 -0.73 7.39 18.70
CA PRO A 258 -1.74 8.15 19.41
C PRO A 258 -1.14 9.14 20.42
N MET A 259 -0.06 8.78 21.10
CA MET A 259 0.59 9.66 22.06
C MET A 259 1.20 10.89 21.37
N THR A 260 1.93 10.69 20.27
CA THR A 260 2.56 11.78 19.53
C THR A 260 1.52 12.69 18.88
N LEU A 261 0.56 12.12 18.14
CA LEU A 261 -0.48 12.89 17.46
C LEU A 261 -1.42 13.58 18.47
N GLY A 262 -1.75 12.92 19.59
CA GLY A 262 -2.54 13.51 20.67
C GLY A 262 -1.84 14.69 21.32
N PHE A 263 -0.54 14.58 21.60
CA PHE A 263 0.29 15.69 22.07
C PHE A 263 0.29 16.86 21.08
N MET A 264 0.53 16.58 19.78
CA MET A 264 0.54 17.59 18.73
C MET A 264 -0.80 18.33 18.60
N LEU A 265 -1.90 17.58 18.61
CA LEU A 265 -3.26 18.15 18.56
C LEU A 265 -3.55 19.01 19.77
N LEU A 266 -3.25 18.53 20.97
CA LEU A 266 -3.46 19.28 22.21
C LEU A 266 -2.65 20.58 22.22
N HIS A 267 -1.36 20.50 21.86
CA HIS A 267 -0.48 21.66 21.78
C HIS A 267 -1.02 22.71 20.80
N ASN A 268 -1.35 22.30 19.59
CA ASN A 268 -1.84 23.19 18.54
C ASN A 268 -3.21 23.80 18.89
N LEU A 269 -4.09 23.02 19.51
CA LEU A 269 -5.39 23.51 19.96
C LEU A 269 -5.25 24.58 21.05
N LEU A 270 -4.40 24.34 22.05
CA LEU A 270 -4.14 25.30 23.13
C LEU A 270 -3.52 26.59 22.58
N ASP A 271 -2.54 26.47 21.68
CA ASP A 271 -1.90 27.60 21.03
C ASP A 271 -2.90 28.43 20.20
N LEU A 272 -3.70 27.74 19.37
CA LEU A 272 -4.74 28.34 18.54
C LEU A 272 -5.76 29.10 19.38
N LEU A 273 -6.31 28.45 20.41
CA LEU A 273 -7.29 29.09 21.31
C LEU A 273 -6.72 30.31 21.99
N THR A 274 -5.47 30.22 22.49
CA THR A 274 -4.80 31.36 23.14
C THR A 274 -4.64 32.53 22.17
N LYS A 275 -4.19 32.31 20.96
CA LYS A 275 -4.00 33.34 19.93
C LYS A 275 -5.32 33.96 19.49
N LEU A 276 -6.39 33.17 19.36
CA LEU A 276 -7.72 33.66 19.01
C LEU A 276 -8.36 34.51 20.16
N ILE A 277 -8.23 34.06 21.42
CA ILE A 277 -8.79 34.78 22.58
C ILE A 277 -8.04 36.09 22.83
N ARG A 278 -6.72 36.08 22.74
CA ARG A 278 -5.89 37.24 23.02
C ARG A 278 -5.83 38.26 21.88
N ARG A 279 -6.45 37.99 20.73
CA ARG A 279 -6.61 38.87 19.55
C ARG A 279 -5.41 39.79 19.33
N ARG A 280 -4.23 39.23 19.07
CA ARG A 280 -3.05 40.03 18.78
C ARG A 280 -3.23 40.76 17.45
N PRO A 281 -3.04 42.08 17.40
CA PRO A 281 -3.01 42.78 16.14
C PRO A 281 -1.82 42.24 15.30
N ARG A 282 -2.09 41.88 14.07
CA ARG A 282 -1.05 41.55 13.08
C ARG A 282 -0.36 42.87 12.75
N HIS A 283 0.84 43.08 13.28
CA HIS A 283 1.65 44.22 12.85
C HIS A 283 2.21 43.91 11.46
N GLU A 284 1.76 44.64 10.47
CA GLU A 284 2.33 44.60 9.12
C GLU A 284 3.58 45.46 9.09
N SER A 285 4.70 44.92 9.51
CA SER A 285 5.99 45.55 9.28
C SER A 285 6.35 45.50 7.82
N SER A 286 6.76 46.64 7.27
CA SER A 286 7.36 46.69 5.93
C SER A 286 8.77 46.06 5.88
N GLU A 287 9.37 45.80 7.05
CA GLU A 287 10.68 45.14 7.16
C GLU A 287 10.53 43.62 7.01
N VAL A 288 11.47 43.00 6.28
CA VAL A 288 11.57 41.57 6.13
C VAL A 288 12.90 41.04 6.66
N ALA A 289 12.92 39.83 7.17
CA ALA A 289 14.11 39.16 7.65
C ALA A 289 14.38 37.87 6.87
N LEU A 290 15.65 37.58 6.57
CA LEU A 290 16.05 36.35 5.92
C LEU A 290 15.83 35.16 6.87
N ARG A 291 15.02 34.17 6.41
CA ARG A 291 14.68 32.94 7.14
C ARG A 291 15.40 31.72 6.54
N MET A 292 15.32 31.55 5.23
CA MET A 292 15.87 30.41 4.52
C MET A 292 16.73 30.89 3.34
N ASN A 293 18.00 30.48 3.33
CA ASN A 293 18.85 30.69 2.17
C ASN A 293 18.43 29.73 1.02
N LEU A 294 18.92 30.01 -0.20
CA LEU A 294 18.54 29.27 -1.40
C LEU A 294 18.82 27.75 -1.27
N GLN A 295 19.93 27.37 -0.65
CA GLN A 295 20.32 25.97 -0.51
C GLN A 295 19.32 25.18 0.36
N PHE A 296 18.84 25.76 1.45
CA PHE A 296 17.80 25.14 2.28
C PHE A 296 16.45 25.09 1.55
N ARG A 297 16.15 26.10 0.73
CA ARG A 297 14.94 26.12 -0.13
C ARG A 297 14.97 25.00 -1.16
N ILE A 298 16.11 24.81 -1.85
CA ILE A 298 16.28 23.71 -2.83
C ILE A 298 16.07 22.35 -2.17
N ALA A 299 16.68 22.11 -1.01
CA ALA A 299 16.46 20.87 -0.24
C ALA A 299 14.98 20.70 0.12
N HIS A 300 14.35 21.75 0.61
CA HIS A 300 12.93 21.76 0.98
C HIS A 300 12.00 21.51 -0.22
N TRP A 301 12.27 22.08 -1.39
CA TRP A 301 11.50 21.80 -2.61
C TRP A 301 11.62 20.34 -3.06
N GLY A 302 12.81 19.75 -2.94
CA GLY A 302 13.00 18.32 -3.17
C GLY A 302 12.16 17.46 -2.24
N ILE A 303 12.09 17.82 -0.96
CA ILE A 303 11.25 17.16 0.06
C ILE A 303 9.76 17.36 -0.25
N MET A 304 9.35 18.59 -0.55
CA MET A 304 7.96 18.92 -0.89
C MET A 304 7.45 18.18 -2.13
N ALA A 305 8.28 17.94 -3.11
CA ALA A 305 7.92 17.17 -4.30
C ALA A 305 7.86 15.67 -4.00
N SER A 306 8.83 15.16 -3.25
CA SER A 306 8.97 13.72 -3.02
C SER A 306 8.06 13.18 -1.92
N PHE A 307 7.93 13.86 -0.79
CA PHE A 307 7.17 13.36 0.37
C PHE A 307 5.68 13.11 0.05
N PRO A 308 4.90 14.05 -0.51
CA PRO A 308 3.51 13.78 -0.88
C PRO A 308 3.38 12.65 -1.92
N THR A 309 4.32 12.59 -2.87
CA THR A 309 4.35 11.51 -3.87
C THR A 309 4.56 10.15 -3.21
N LEU A 310 5.46 10.04 -2.23
CA LEU A 310 5.68 8.83 -1.44
C LEU A 310 4.44 8.44 -0.65
N VAL A 311 3.80 9.40 0.01
CA VAL A 311 2.55 9.19 0.77
C VAL A 311 1.46 8.65 -0.15
N VAL A 312 1.14 9.36 -1.23
CA VAL A 312 0.05 8.99 -2.14
C VAL A 312 0.31 7.62 -2.77
N THR A 313 1.51 7.38 -3.30
CA THR A 313 1.84 6.10 -3.94
C THR A 313 1.94 4.94 -2.97
N GLY A 314 2.38 5.17 -1.73
CA GLY A 314 2.44 4.17 -0.67
C GLY A 314 1.05 3.77 -0.18
N PHE A 315 0.20 4.76 0.13
CA PHE A 315 -1.17 4.50 0.56
C PHE A 315 -2.04 3.90 -0.55
N ALA A 316 -1.80 4.24 -1.82
CA ALA A 316 -2.50 3.61 -2.94
C ALA A 316 -2.24 2.09 -2.99
N LEU A 317 -1.05 1.61 -2.60
CA LEU A 317 -0.81 0.17 -2.48
C LEU A 317 -1.61 -0.46 -1.35
N LYS A 318 -1.71 0.21 -0.20
CA LYS A 318 -2.41 -0.33 0.98
C LYS A 318 -3.94 -0.27 0.83
N TYR A 319 -4.45 0.74 0.13
CA TYR A 319 -5.89 0.98 -0.09
C TYR A 319 -6.25 1.00 -1.59
N PRO A 320 -6.01 -0.12 -2.32
CA PRO A 320 -6.18 -0.16 -3.78
C PRO A 320 -7.63 0.05 -4.23
N ASP A 321 -8.60 -0.27 -3.39
CA ASP A 321 -10.02 -0.14 -3.70
C ASP A 321 -10.54 1.30 -3.57
N SER A 322 -9.73 2.23 -3.04
CA SER A 322 -10.10 3.63 -2.85
C SER A 322 -10.21 4.36 -4.19
N TRP A 323 -11.20 5.21 -4.34
CA TRP A 323 -11.47 5.96 -5.57
C TRP A 323 -10.26 6.79 -6.06
N TRP A 324 -9.49 7.37 -5.15
CA TRP A 324 -8.30 8.18 -5.44
C TRP A 324 -7.07 7.33 -5.82
N ALA A 325 -7.01 6.06 -5.42
CA ALA A 325 -5.93 5.15 -5.75
C ALA A 325 -6.07 4.56 -7.18
N ARG A 326 -7.29 4.39 -7.64
CA ARG A 326 -7.61 3.79 -8.96
C ARG A 326 -6.83 4.41 -10.13
N PRO A 327 -6.74 5.74 -10.31
CA PRO A 327 -5.98 6.33 -11.42
C PRO A 327 -4.50 5.94 -11.42
N LEU A 328 -3.88 5.80 -10.24
CA LEU A 328 -2.48 5.39 -10.11
C LEU A 328 -2.28 3.90 -10.40
N LEU A 329 -3.31 3.09 -10.17
CA LEU A 329 -3.26 1.64 -10.31
C LEU A 329 -3.64 1.16 -11.71
N MET A 330 -4.37 1.96 -12.51
CA MET A 330 -4.74 1.62 -13.89
C MET A 330 -3.54 1.21 -14.76
N TRP A 331 -2.38 1.76 -14.50
CA TRP A 331 -1.14 1.56 -15.28
C TRP A 331 -0.14 0.63 -14.57
N GLU A 332 -0.49 0.11 -13.38
CA GLU A 332 0.43 -0.72 -12.58
C GLU A 332 0.65 -2.10 -13.23
N SER A 333 -0.38 -2.68 -13.85
CA SER A 333 -0.32 -4.01 -14.48
C SER A 333 0.66 -4.06 -15.66
N ASN A 334 0.72 -3.00 -16.46
CA ASN A 334 1.53 -2.97 -17.70
C ASN A 334 2.89 -2.30 -17.50
N ALA A 335 2.98 -1.26 -16.71
CA ALA A 335 4.18 -0.42 -16.60
C ALA A 335 4.72 -0.25 -15.17
N GLY A 336 4.01 -0.73 -14.15
CA GLY A 336 4.44 -0.57 -12.75
C GLY A 336 4.56 0.90 -12.33
N VAL A 337 3.69 1.76 -12.85
CA VAL A 337 3.80 3.24 -12.75
C VAL A 337 3.81 3.71 -11.31
N ARG A 338 2.88 3.22 -10.47
CA ARG A 338 2.83 3.58 -9.04
C ARG A 338 4.13 3.21 -8.32
N GLY A 339 4.58 1.96 -8.52
CA GLY A 339 5.83 1.47 -7.92
C GLY A 339 7.06 2.21 -8.42
N GLY A 340 7.08 2.58 -9.72
CA GLY A 340 8.12 3.41 -10.33
C GLY A 340 8.16 4.80 -9.73
N LEU A 341 7.02 5.49 -9.65
CA LEU A 341 6.90 6.82 -9.03
C LEU A 341 7.35 6.81 -7.56
N HIS A 342 6.94 5.79 -6.78
CA HIS A 342 7.36 5.65 -5.40
C HIS A 342 8.89 5.58 -5.26
N ARG A 343 9.55 4.79 -6.10
CA ARG A 343 11.01 4.64 -6.09
C ARG A 343 11.74 5.90 -6.54
N VAL A 344 11.26 6.56 -7.59
CA VAL A 344 11.83 7.85 -8.05
C VAL A 344 11.69 8.89 -6.95
N ALA A 345 10.52 9.02 -6.33
CA ALA A 345 10.32 9.94 -5.22
C ALA A 345 11.23 9.62 -4.01
N ALA A 346 11.44 8.33 -3.71
CA ALA A 346 12.38 7.92 -2.67
C ALA A 346 13.83 8.35 -2.99
N ILE A 347 14.26 8.19 -4.22
CA ILE A 347 15.59 8.67 -4.67
C ILE A 347 15.68 10.19 -4.53
N VAL A 348 14.67 10.94 -4.98
CA VAL A 348 14.64 12.41 -4.85
C VAL A 348 14.72 12.84 -3.39
N MET A 349 13.96 12.18 -2.49
CA MET A 349 14.00 12.43 -1.05
C MET A 349 15.41 12.22 -0.48
N LEU A 350 16.05 11.10 -0.81
CA LEU A 350 17.39 10.78 -0.33
C LEU A 350 18.44 11.74 -0.88
N LEU A 351 18.33 12.13 -2.15
CA LEU A 351 19.23 13.11 -2.75
C LEU A 351 19.06 14.50 -2.14
N ALA A 352 17.83 14.95 -1.88
CA ALA A 352 17.56 16.21 -1.20
C ALA A 352 18.12 16.23 0.24
N THR A 353 17.95 15.12 0.95
CA THR A 353 18.51 14.95 2.31
C THR A 353 20.04 14.90 2.27
N ALA A 354 20.63 14.15 1.35
CA ALA A 354 22.08 14.09 1.18
C ALA A 354 22.66 15.46 0.81
N TYR A 355 22.04 16.18 -0.12
CA TYR A 355 22.40 17.55 -0.49
C TYR A 355 22.41 18.47 0.74
N HIS A 356 21.37 18.41 1.57
CA HIS A 356 21.30 19.18 2.81
C HIS A 356 22.49 18.88 3.74
N PHE A 357 22.81 17.59 4.00
CA PHE A 357 23.92 17.21 4.86
C PHE A 357 25.29 17.58 4.27
N ILE A 358 25.50 17.37 2.98
CA ILE A 358 26.74 17.76 2.28
C ILE A 358 26.97 19.26 2.45
N HIS A 359 25.93 20.06 2.24
CA HIS A 359 26.00 21.50 2.39
C HIS A 359 26.34 21.93 3.83
N LEU A 360 25.72 21.31 4.85
CA LEU A 360 26.04 21.54 6.26
C LEU A 360 27.49 21.16 6.60
N ALA A 361 28.03 20.10 6.00
CA ALA A 361 29.39 19.65 6.25
C ALA A 361 30.44 20.57 5.60
N MET A 362 30.18 21.05 4.38
CA MET A 362 31.16 21.81 3.59
C MET A 362 31.33 23.26 4.06
N LYS A 363 30.27 23.92 4.51
CA LYS A 363 30.33 25.35 4.88
C LYS A 363 30.41 25.56 6.38
N LYS A 364 31.49 26.19 6.87
CA LYS A 364 31.68 26.52 8.29
C LYS A 364 30.50 27.34 8.88
N ARG A 365 29.93 28.26 8.08
CA ARG A 365 28.77 29.08 8.47
C ARG A 365 27.53 28.23 8.76
N ASP A 366 27.31 27.17 7.97
CA ASP A 366 26.12 26.34 8.10
C ASP A 366 26.24 25.29 9.21
N ARG A 367 27.46 25.00 9.69
CA ARG A 367 27.66 24.20 10.92
C ARG A 367 27.03 24.86 12.16
N ALA A 368 26.98 26.19 12.23
CA ALA A 368 26.29 26.90 13.29
C ALA A 368 24.77 26.60 13.31
N PHE A 369 24.19 26.25 12.15
CA PHE A 369 22.80 25.77 12.08
C PHE A 369 22.63 24.46 12.86
N VAL A 370 23.55 23.49 12.69
CA VAL A 370 23.49 22.20 13.38
C VAL A 370 23.51 22.39 14.89
N TRP A 371 24.45 23.21 15.39
CA TRP A 371 24.53 23.50 16.83
C TRP A 371 23.27 24.19 17.34
N ALA A 372 22.70 25.13 16.59
CA ALA A 372 21.46 25.81 16.96
C ALA A 372 20.23 24.88 16.93
N MET A 373 20.27 23.80 16.13
CA MET A 373 19.19 22.79 16.02
C MET A 373 19.32 21.67 17.06
N LEU A 374 20.44 21.54 17.78
CA LEU A 374 20.53 20.51 18.82
C LEU A 374 19.53 20.79 19.95
N PRO A 375 18.78 19.76 20.40
CA PRO A 375 17.91 19.87 21.56
C PRO A 375 18.74 20.15 22.83
N GLY A 376 18.22 21.01 23.69
CA GLY A 376 18.85 21.33 24.98
C GLY A 376 17.81 21.41 26.11
N ILE A 377 18.28 21.53 27.34
CA ILE A 377 17.41 21.64 28.52
C ILE A 377 16.46 22.85 28.40
N LYS A 378 16.93 23.93 27.75
CA LYS A 378 16.11 25.11 27.49
C LYS A 378 14.86 24.81 26.66
N ASP A 379 14.94 23.89 25.70
CA ASP A 379 13.80 23.52 24.86
C ASP A 379 12.68 22.86 25.68
N ALA A 380 13.04 22.03 26.66
CA ALA A 380 12.08 21.44 27.59
C ALA A 380 11.44 22.51 28.51
N THR A 381 12.22 23.44 29.03
CA THR A 381 11.68 24.54 29.84
C THR A 381 10.82 25.49 29.02
N ASP A 382 11.20 25.79 27.80
CA ASP A 382 10.41 26.62 26.89
C ASP A 382 9.08 25.95 26.56
N MET A 383 9.06 24.63 26.32
CA MET A 383 7.83 23.85 26.10
C MET A 383 6.88 23.95 27.31
N VAL A 384 7.39 23.70 28.52
CA VAL A 384 6.59 23.83 29.76
C VAL A 384 6.06 25.24 29.90
N HIS A 385 6.88 26.25 29.60
CA HIS A 385 6.47 27.67 29.67
C HIS A 385 5.35 27.98 28.66
N VAL A 386 5.42 27.45 27.44
CA VAL A 386 4.35 27.61 26.44
C VAL A 386 3.05 26.99 26.92
N PHE A 387 3.08 25.78 27.49
CA PHE A 387 1.89 25.17 28.08
C PHE A 387 1.34 26.01 29.26
N ALA A 388 2.21 26.46 30.17
CA ALA A 388 1.81 27.30 31.28
C ALA A 388 1.18 28.65 30.83
N TYR A 389 1.73 29.25 29.77
CA TYR A 389 1.20 30.46 29.15
C TYR A 389 -0.16 30.22 28.48
N ASN A 390 -0.29 29.15 27.71
CA ASN A 390 -1.52 28.80 26.98
C ASN A 390 -2.65 28.41 27.95
N LEU A 391 -2.33 27.78 29.07
CA LEU A 391 -3.28 27.43 30.12
C LEU A 391 -3.59 28.59 31.08
N GLY A 392 -2.92 29.73 30.93
CA GLY A 392 -3.16 30.94 31.76
C GLY A 392 -2.43 30.97 33.11
N PHE A 393 -1.55 30.00 33.39
CA PHE A 393 -0.75 29.97 34.62
C PHE A 393 0.32 31.07 34.68
N THR A 394 0.71 31.63 33.54
CA THR A 394 1.61 32.77 33.45
C THR A 394 1.15 33.77 32.41
N LYS A 395 1.43 35.07 32.68
CA LYS A 395 1.17 36.17 31.74
C LYS A 395 2.40 36.50 30.89
N LYS A 396 3.57 35.99 31.29
CA LYS A 396 4.83 36.24 30.58
C LYS A 396 4.84 35.45 29.25
N GLU A 397 4.99 36.19 28.15
CA GLU A 397 5.08 35.60 26.82
C GLU A 397 6.34 34.75 26.65
N PRO A 398 6.24 33.57 26.01
CA PRO A 398 7.39 32.77 25.73
C PRO A 398 8.28 33.45 24.65
N THR A 399 9.59 33.46 24.90
CA THR A 399 10.59 33.95 23.96
C THR A 399 11.62 32.86 23.68
N PHE A 400 12.05 32.76 22.43
CA PHE A 400 12.88 31.66 21.96
C PHE A 400 14.25 32.14 21.45
N ALA A 401 15.19 31.21 21.32
CA ALA A 401 16.43 31.39 20.59
C ALA A 401 16.19 31.45 19.08
N LYS A 402 17.22 31.22 18.27
CA LYS A 402 17.10 31.16 16.80
C LYS A 402 16.02 30.17 16.35
N PHE A 403 15.97 28.99 16.96
CA PHE A 403 14.97 27.95 16.75
C PHE A 403 14.26 27.63 18.05
N ASN A 404 12.95 27.42 17.98
CA ASN A 404 12.17 26.97 19.13
C ASN A 404 12.17 25.44 19.23
N TYR A 405 11.68 24.91 20.34
CA TYR A 405 11.60 23.46 20.57
C TYR A 405 10.78 22.74 19.52
N ALA A 406 9.70 23.35 19.01
CA ALA A 406 8.81 22.75 18.02
C ALA A 406 9.53 22.54 16.67
N GLU A 407 10.27 23.54 16.19
CA GLU A 407 11.07 23.47 14.98
C GLU A 407 12.21 22.43 15.09
N LYS A 408 12.84 22.34 16.27
CA LYS A 408 13.88 21.34 16.55
C LYS A 408 13.32 19.93 16.58
N MET A 409 12.18 19.72 17.27
CA MET A 409 11.52 18.41 17.30
C MET A 409 11.13 17.94 15.89
N GLU A 410 10.54 18.83 15.09
CA GLU A 410 10.15 18.53 13.71
C GLU A 410 11.35 18.16 12.83
N TYR A 411 12.42 18.96 12.90
CA TYR A 411 13.64 18.70 12.15
C TYR A 411 14.24 17.32 12.47
N TRP A 412 14.41 17.01 13.76
CA TRP A 412 15.02 15.75 14.18
C TRP A 412 14.08 14.55 13.96
N ALA A 413 12.78 14.72 14.13
CA ALA A 413 11.80 13.68 13.80
C ALA A 413 11.82 13.36 12.29
N PHE A 414 11.90 14.38 11.43
CA PHE A 414 12.03 14.19 9.99
C PHE A 414 13.35 13.50 9.61
N MET A 415 14.48 13.91 10.19
CA MET A 415 15.78 13.29 9.92
C MET A 415 15.82 11.83 10.36
N TRP A 416 15.34 11.53 11.56
CA TRP A 416 15.25 10.17 12.07
C TRP A 416 14.29 9.32 11.23
N GLY A 417 13.09 9.83 10.97
CA GLY A 417 12.10 9.17 10.13
C GLY A 417 12.63 8.85 8.73
N THR A 418 13.39 9.77 8.13
CA THR A 418 14.02 9.54 6.82
C THR A 418 15.00 8.36 6.85
N VAL A 419 15.81 8.24 7.90
CA VAL A 419 16.73 7.09 8.06
C VAL A 419 15.94 5.79 8.20
N VAL A 420 14.91 5.77 9.06
CA VAL A 420 14.07 4.58 9.29
C VAL A 420 13.36 4.16 8.01
N MET A 421 12.78 5.13 7.28
CA MET A 421 12.08 4.90 6.01
C MET A 421 13.04 4.45 4.90
N ALA A 422 14.27 5.00 4.85
CA ALA A 422 15.27 4.59 3.88
C ALA A 422 15.72 3.14 4.11
N LEU A 423 16.05 2.76 5.35
CA LEU A 423 16.49 1.41 5.70
C LEU A 423 15.39 0.38 5.45
N SER A 424 14.19 0.63 5.96
CA SER A 424 13.05 -0.27 5.75
C SER A 424 12.64 -0.33 4.28
N GLY A 425 12.61 0.81 3.58
CA GLY A 425 12.32 0.89 2.14
C GLY A 425 13.35 0.17 1.28
N PHE A 426 14.64 0.27 1.60
CA PHE A 426 15.70 -0.49 0.93
C PHE A 426 15.47 -2.00 1.05
N MET A 427 15.14 -2.48 2.24
CA MET A 427 14.85 -3.89 2.47
C MET A 427 13.64 -4.38 1.65
N LEU A 428 12.61 -3.55 1.52
CA LEU A 428 11.42 -3.87 0.73
C LEU A 428 11.67 -3.75 -0.78
N TRP A 429 12.49 -2.81 -1.22
CA TRP A 429 12.85 -2.64 -2.61
C TRP A 429 13.71 -3.79 -3.13
N PHE A 430 14.72 -4.18 -2.36
CA PHE A 430 15.64 -5.27 -2.68
C PHE A 430 15.25 -6.55 -1.94
N ASN A 431 13.97 -6.93 -2.03
CA ASN A 431 13.39 -8.03 -1.28
C ASN A 431 14.17 -9.36 -1.47
N ASN A 432 14.59 -9.68 -2.70
CA ASN A 432 15.40 -10.88 -2.96
C ASN A 432 16.75 -10.85 -2.21
N PHE A 433 17.40 -9.68 -2.16
CA PHE A 433 18.62 -9.50 -1.36
C PHE A 433 18.32 -9.68 0.13
N SER A 434 17.26 -9.04 0.61
CA SER A 434 16.87 -9.08 2.02
C SER A 434 16.54 -10.51 2.47
N LEU A 435 15.75 -11.25 1.71
CA LEU A 435 15.40 -12.64 2.01
C LEU A 435 16.59 -13.60 1.87
N ARG A 436 17.56 -13.28 1.02
CA ARG A 436 18.78 -14.07 0.89
C ARG A 436 19.72 -13.93 2.08
N HIS A 437 19.80 -12.75 2.71
CA HIS A 437 20.79 -12.46 3.75
C HIS A 437 20.21 -12.44 5.16
N PHE A 438 18.89 -12.22 5.29
CA PHE A 438 18.21 -12.07 6.58
C PHE A 438 17.05 -13.07 6.71
N PRO A 439 16.72 -13.49 7.95
CA PRO A 439 15.50 -14.27 8.21
C PRO A 439 14.25 -13.51 7.81
N LYS A 440 13.18 -14.21 7.44
CA LYS A 440 11.91 -13.62 6.99
C LYS A 440 11.33 -12.58 7.96
N TRP A 441 11.44 -12.81 9.28
CA TRP A 441 10.92 -11.86 10.28
C TRP A 441 11.50 -10.45 10.17
N VAL A 442 12.72 -10.31 9.63
CA VAL A 442 13.35 -9.01 9.40
C VAL A 442 12.63 -8.26 8.29
N SER A 443 12.24 -8.94 7.21
CA SER A 443 11.41 -8.36 6.14
C SER A 443 10.00 -8.01 6.64
N ASP A 444 9.42 -8.86 7.51
CA ASP A 444 8.12 -8.57 8.15
C ASP A 444 8.22 -7.35 9.08
N ALA A 445 9.33 -7.24 9.83
CA ALA A 445 9.63 -6.08 10.67
C ALA A 445 9.79 -4.80 9.84
N ALA A 446 10.55 -4.87 8.72
CA ALA A 446 10.72 -3.75 7.80
C ALA A 446 9.38 -3.29 7.22
N THR A 447 8.50 -4.22 6.87
CA THR A 447 7.14 -3.89 6.39
C THR A 447 6.32 -3.17 7.44
N ALA A 448 6.33 -3.67 8.69
CA ALA A 448 5.61 -3.05 9.79
C ALA A 448 6.14 -1.65 10.11
N VAL A 449 7.46 -1.50 10.25
CA VAL A 449 8.11 -0.22 10.50
C VAL A 449 7.80 0.77 9.38
N HIS A 450 7.99 0.38 8.13
CA HIS A 450 7.76 1.24 6.97
C HIS A 450 6.32 1.77 6.92
N TRP A 451 5.35 0.90 7.20
CA TRP A 451 3.94 1.26 7.23
C TRP A 451 3.59 2.22 8.38
N TYR A 452 3.97 1.87 9.61
CA TYR A 452 3.61 2.68 10.77
C TYR A 452 4.35 4.02 10.79
N GLU A 453 5.62 4.03 10.38
CA GLU A 453 6.39 5.27 10.24
C GLU A 453 5.79 6.18 9.16
N ALA A 454 5.34 5.63 8.03
CA ALA A 454 4.64 6.40 7.00
C ALA A 454 3.35 7.05 7.54
N LEU A 455 2.58 6.34 8.37
CA LEU A 455 1.42 6.91 9.06
C LEU A 455 1.83 8.04 10.01
N LEU A 456 2.79 7.79 10.89
CA LEU A 456 3.26 8.76 11.86
C LEU A 456 3.78 10.02 11.17
N ALA A 457 4.66 9.88 10.17
CA ALA A 457 5.22 10.99 9.43
C ALA A 457 4.15 11.80 8.68
N THR A 458 3.21 11.12 8.01
CA THR A 458 2.13 11.79 7.27
C THR A 458 1.26 12.63 8.19
N PHE A 459 0.77 12.05 9.29
CA PHE A 459 -0.10 12.79 10.20
C PHE A 459 0.64 13.84 11.02
N SER A 460 1.93 13.63 11.33
CA SER A 460 2.75 14.67 11.97
C SER A 460 2.90 15.88 11.06
N ILE A 461 3.17 15.71 9.78
CA ILE A 461 3.24 16.83 8.82
C ILE A 461 1.87 17.53 8.71
N LEU A 462 0.78 16.79 8.58
CA LEU A 462 -0.56 17.38 8.45
C LEU A 462 -1.00 18.16 9.71
N ILE A 463 -0.70 17.62 10.90
CA ILE A 463 -1.16 18.19 12.17
C ILE A 463 -0.21 19.27 12.65
N TRP A 464 1.10 19.01 12.66
CA TRP A 464 2.08 19.86 13.27
C TRP A 464 2.65 20.88 12.29
N HIS A 465 3.27 20.41 11.21
CA HIS A 465 3.90 21.29 10.23
C HIS A 465 2.91 22.25 9.58
N PHE A 466 1.78 21.74 9.08
CA PHE A 466 0.79 22.59 8.42
C PHE A 466 0.14 23.58 9.40
N TYR A 467 -0.01 23.21 10.68
CA TYR A 467 -0.44 24.18 11.66
C TYR A 467 0.56 25.33 11.75
N LEU A 468 1.84 25.04 11.96
CA LEU A 468 2.87 26.06 12.17
C LEU A 468 3.09 26.97 10.95
N VAL A 469 2.91 26.45 9.71
CA VAL A 469 3.25 27.19 8.49
C VAL A 469 2.04 27.70 7.70
N ILE A 470 0.81 27.25 8.02
CA ILE A 470 -0.41 27.64 7.31
C ILE A 470 -1.48 28.14 8.28
N PHE A 471 -1.81 27.35 9.31
CA PHE A 471 -3.01 27.57 10.13
C PHE A 471 -2.77 28.38 11.41
N ASP A 472 -1.51 28.66 11.77
CA ASP A 472 -1.20 29.54 12.87
C ASP A 472 -1.72 30.96 12.56
N PRO A 473 -2.60 31.56 13.41
CA PRO A 473 -3.16 32.89 13.18
C PRO A 473 -2.12 34.00 12.94
N MET A 474 -0.89 33.82 13.45
CA MET A 474 0.19 34.80 13.27
C MET A 474 0.90 34.68 11.91
N VAL A 475 0.70 33.56 11.21
CA VAL A 475 1.36 33.23 9.94
C VAL A 475 0.36 33.20 8.78
N TYR A 476 -0.93 32.92 9.09
CA TYR A 476 -1.99 32.79 8.09
C TYR A 476 -1.99 33.95 7.07
N PRO A 477 -2.16 33.72 5.73
CA PRO A 477 -2.57 32.44 5.12
C PRO A 477 -1.45 31.42 4.96
N MET A 478 -0.17 31.81 4.97
CA MET A 478 0.95 30.86 4.85
C MET A 478 2.30 31.57 5.09
N ASP A 479 3.25 30.84 5.69
CA ASP A 479 4.67 31.24 5.69
C ASP A 479 5.25 31.09 4.28
N THR A 480 5.78 32.18 3.73
CA THR A 480 6.35 32.23 2.36
C THR A 480 7.86 32.01 2.33
N ALA A 481 8.51 31.75 3.45
CA ALA A 481 9.96 31.57 3.52
C ALA A 481 10.49 30.43 2.65
N TRP A 482 9.71 29.38 2.44
CA TRP A 482 10.05 28.29 1.52
C TRP A 482 10.11 28.73 0.06
N LEU A 483 9.41 29.80 -0.32
CA LEU A 483 9.32 30.32 -1.68
C LEU A 483 10.37 31.43 -1.93
N ASN A 484 10.40 32.47 -1.09
CA ASN A 484 11.22 33.66 -1.28
C ASN A 484 12.38 33.80 -0.27
N GLY A 485 12.43 32.92 0.74
CA GLY A 485 13.47 32.94 1.77
C GLY A 485 13.19 33.92 2.92
N LYS A 486 12.14 34.73 2.87
CA LYS A 486 11.92 35.90 3.73
C LYS A 486 10.64 35.75 4.57
N ILE A 487 10.63 36.35 5.75
CA ILE A 487 9.45 36.49 6.63
C ILE A 487 9.34 37.91 7.15
N PRO A 488 8.14 38.38 7.57
CA PRO A 488 7.99 39.66 8.25
C PRO A 488 8.89 39.75 9.48
N ALA A 489 9.66 40.84 9.61
CA ALA A 489 10.63 41.01 10.69
C ALA A 489 9.98 41.05 12.08
N ASP A 490 8.74 41.50 12.16
CA ASP A 490 7.97 41.54 13.42
C ASP A 490 7.77 40.14 14.01
N HIS A 491 7.72 39.09 13.20
CA HIS A 491 7.66 37.72 13.69
C HIS A 491 8.85 37.40 14.62
N TYR A 492 10.05 37.86 14.28
CA TYR A 492 11.24 37.67 15.11
C TYR A 492 11.34 38.69 16.25
N ARG A 493 10.89 39.91 16.02
CA ARG A 493 10.97 41.00 17.03
C ARG A 493 10.27 40.60 18.32
N HIS A 494 9.10 39.96 18.24
CA HIS A 494 8.33 39.55 19.40
C HIS A 494 8.73 38.17 19.93
N SER A 495 8.82 37.18 19.08
CA SER A 495 9.04 35.79 19.51
C SER A 495 10.51 35.46 19.80
N ARG A 496 11.48 36.18 19.19
CA ARG A 496 12.92 35.90 19.24
C ARG A 496 13.76 37.18 19.34
N PRO A 497 13.59 37.99 20.37
CA PRO A 497 14.15 39.36 20.43
C PRO A 497 15.69 39.37 20.37
N GLU A 498 16.38 38.39 20.95
CA GLU A 498 17.84 38.30 20.89
C GLU A 498 18.34 37.95 19.50
N TYR A 499 17.69 36.99 18.84
CA TYR A 499 18.02 36.62 17.49
C TYR A 499 17.72 37.75 16.49
N PHE A 500 16.64 38.47 16.68
CA PHE A 500 16.29 39.66 15.89
C PHE A 500 17.38 40.74 15.98
N ARG A 501 17.91 41.04 17.19
CA ARG A 501 19.05 41.95 17.32
C ARG A 501 20.30 41.48 16.57
N THR A 502 20.54 40.16 16.56
CA THR A 502 21.64 39.58 15.81
C THR A 502 21.47 39.77 14.32
N LEU A 503 20.28 39.51 13.78
CA LEU A 503 19.95 39.74 12.37
C LEU A 503 20.10 41.20 11.97
N LYS A 504 19.62 42.11 12.80
CA LYS A 504 19.73 43.57 12.55
C LYS A 504 21.18 44.02 12.49
N ARG A 505 22.04 43.53 13.41
CA ARG A 505 23.48 43.81 13.40
C ARG A 505 24.19 43.24 12.20
N ALA A 506 23.69 42.13 11.63
CA ALA A 506 24.25 41.47 10.46
C ALA A 506 23.72 42.05 9.13
N GLY A 507 22.89 43.11 9.15
CA GLY A 507 22.28 43.68 7.94
C GLY A 507 21.29 42.75 7.23
N LEU A 508 20.69 41.81 7.95
CA LEU A 508 19.75 40.81 7.41
C LEU A 508 18.26 41.15 7.71
N VAL A 509 18.00 42.39 8.09
CA VAL A 509 16.65 42.97 8.33
C VAL A 509 16.60 44.30 7.58
N GLU A 510 15.89 44.32 6.46
CA GLU A 510 15.85 45.46 5.54
C GLU A 510 14.46 45.64 4.93
N LEU A 511 14.24 46.77 4.26
CA LEU A 511 13.02 46.97 3.46
C LEU A 511 13.00 46.04 2.23
N PRO A 512 11.84 45.58 1.77
CA PRO A 512 11.74 44.61 0.66
C PRO A 512 12.48 45.02 -0.63
N SER A 513 12.56 46.32 -0.93
CA SER A 513 13.25 46.87 -2.10
C SER A 513 14.78 46.79 -1.99
N GLU A 514 15.34 46.70 -0.81
CA GLU A 514 16.78 46.72 -0.56
C GLU A 514 17.40 45.32 -0.52
N LEU A 515 16.56 44.30 -0.29
CA LEU A 515 16.99 42.89 -0.24
C LEU A 515 17.09 42.22 -1.62
N SER A 516 16.54 42.79 -2.66
CA SER A 516 16.57 42.24 -4.01
C SER A 516 17.97 42.23 -4.66
N GLY A 517 18.90 43.08 -4.17
CA GLY A 517 20.30 43.09 -4.61
C GLY A 517 21.23 42.13 -3.87
N TYR A 518 20.78 41.54 -2.76
CA TYR A 518 21.64 40.75 -1.87
C TYR A 518 21.73 39.24 -2.21
N GLU A 519 20.83 38.77 -3.06
CA GLU A 519 20.86 37.38 -3.51
C GLU A 519 22.00 37.07 -4.50
N ASP A 520 22.48 38.06 -5.28
CA ASP A 520 23.50 37.88 -6.31
C ASP A 520 24.94 38.04 -5.78
N GLU A 521 25.15 38.76 -4.66
CA GLU A 521 26.51 39.03 -4.15
C GLU A 521 27.02 38.04 -3.10
N GLN A 522 26.19 37.17 -2.51
CA GLN A 522 26.63 36.26 -1.45
C GLN A 522 27.36 34.99 -1.93
N GLY A 523 27.70 34.92 -3.20
CA GLY A 523 28.70 33.97 -3.72
C GLY A 523 30.12 34.26 -3.25
N THR A 524 30.45 35.51 -3.02
CA THR A 524 31.81 35.98 -2.68
C THR A 524 31.71 37.32 -1.95
N ALA A 525 31.87 37.37 -0.68
CA ALA A 525 32.47 38.42 0.12
C ALA A 525 31.86 38.61 1.50
N VAL A 526 32.53 38.15 2.52
CA VAL A 526 32.64 38.84 3.80
C VAL A 526 34.08 38.66 4.27
N THR A 527 34.97 39.51 3.75
CA THR A 527 36.19 39.93 4.41
C THR A 527 36.44 41.37 4.05
N SER A 528 35.87 42.28 4.79
CA SER A 528 36.46 43.57 5.02
C SER A 528 36.16 43.98 6.45
N GLY A 529 37.07 43.63 7.33
CA GLY A 529 37.17 44.28 8.61
C GLY A 529 37.51 45.75 8.33
N ASN A 530 36.72 46.66 8.88
CA ASN A 530 37.17 47.97 9.24
C ASN A 530 37.23 47.99 10.76
N ASP A 531 38.44 47.84 11.24
CA ASP A 531 38.86 48.21 12.58
C ASP A 531 38.92 49.77 12.67
N PRO A 532 38.17 50.42 13.56
CA PRO A 532 38.34 51.81 13.83
C PRO A 532 39.24 51.98 15.06
N SER A 533 40.54 51.74 14.90
CA SER A 533 41.54 52.19 15.87
C SER A 533 42.71 52.82 15.13
N GLY A 534 42.62 54.07 14.83
CA GLY A 534 43.68 54.89 14.30
C GLY A 534 43.50 56.30 14.88
N LYS A 535 44.15 56.50 15.99
CA LYS A 535 44.45 57.78 16.59
C LYS A 535 45.22 58.68 15.67
N THR A 536 45.08 59.91 15.89
CA THR A 536 45.60 60.76 17.01
C THR A 536 44.70 61.93 17.16
#